data_bc029dfb1947a8acc05885c8ee80ce47
#
_entry.id   bc029dfb1947a8acc05885c8ee80ce47
#
_cell.length_a   1.000
_cell.length_b   1.000
_cell.length_c   1.000
_cell.angle_alpha   90.00
_cell.angle_beta   90.00
_cell.angle_gamma   90.00
#
_symmetry.space_group_name_H-M   'P 1'
#
loop_
_entity.id
_entity.type
_entity.pdbx_description
1 polymer ?
#
loop_
_entity_poly.entity_id
_entity_poly.type
_entity_poly.pdbx_seq_one_letter_code
_entity_poly.pdbx_strand_id
1 'polypeptide(L)'
;MTSLGPARRALLGLAILAASSRAITVTPAGPPVTVWASVDSLHKCGVNDTPDIPTRAFLAGDGVVHMITGSTSFHWMTGPTVFNQTRNCSSAWNSTENPDPSVFASAEWLDSPHVFDNGTVVALVHTEFDAMNIQTPRCNLSYPFCWTVTIGLAVSQDFGFTWQHARPPPHHLVASVPYEFNRTQIASGWGDPSNIVTNPADGHFYFAAWNRNQVGLQQPGICFMRTADLTDPASWRGYGGDGEYNVSFVSPYGMPPGDAGAHVCTVAKNLPNCPVGGIAWSTYLLQFVAVICCNGGGVSFSFSPDLVDWTVAEELYSFKDLPPAVQKNVTSFTYPSLLDPAAAAAVGDKNYNSIGQDAPLFWASIGHSPYTDGRRVWSTPMHYER
;
A
#
# COMPACT_ATOMS: atom_id res chain seq x y z
N MET A 1 -54.54 -27.96 -44.91
CA MET A 1 -54.74 -28.02 -43.43
C MET A 1 -53.81 -29.09 -42.93
N THR A 2 -52.62 -28.71 -42.41
CA THR A 2 -51.65 -29.61 -41.80
C THR A 2 -51.21 -28.98 -40.49
N SER A 3 -51.55 -29.66 -39.39
CA SER A 3 -51.28 -29.27 -38.02
C SER A 3 -49.83 -29.50 -37.66
N LEU A 4 -49.16 -28.45 -37.15
CA LEU A 4 -47.84 -28.53 -36.54
C LEU A 4 -47.98 -28.89 -35.04
N GLY A 5 -47.34 -29.97 -34.67
CA GLY A 5 -47.29 -30.44 -33.30
C GLY A 5 -46.34 -29.61 -32.39
N PRO A 6 -46.50 -29.68 -31.08
CA PRO A 6 -45.76 -28.83 -30.13
C PRO A 6 -44.32 -29.30 -29.92
N ALA A 7 -43.35 -28.36 -30.06
CA ALA A 7 -41.94 -28.55 -29.75
C ALA A 7 -41.76 -28.77 -28.27
N ARG A 8 -41.14 -29.88 -27.87
CA ARG A 8 -40.68 -30.18 -26.50
C ARG A 8 -39.49 -29.28 -26.15
N ARG A 9 -39.67 -28.37 -25.22
CA ARG A 9 -38.55 -27.66 -24.54
C ARG A 9 -37.85 -28.62 -23.60
N ALA A 10 -36.61 -28.97 -23.94
CA ALA A 10 -35.72 -29.62 -23.02
C ALA A 10 -35.22 -28.59 -21.98
N LEU A 11 -35.62 -28.73 -20.74
CA LEU A 11 -35.01 -28.03 -19.63
C LEU A 11 -33.64 -28.65 -19.34
N LEU A 12 -32.57 -27.96 -19.73
CA LEU A 12 -31.24 -28.26 -19.27
C LEU A 12 -31.17 -27.78 -17.80
N GLY A 13 -31.24 -28.72 -16.86
CA GLY A 13 -30.96 -28.46 -15.47
C GLY A 13 -29.47 -28.18 -15.30
N LEU A 14 -29.10 -26.92 -15.08
CA LEU A 14 -27.77 -26.56 -14.59
C LEU A 14 -27.66 -27.07 -13.16
N ALA A 15 -26.97 -28.19 -12.96
CA ALA A 15 -26.53 -28.62 -11.64
C ALA A 15 -25.43 -27.65 -11.20
N ILE A 16 -25.78 -26.66 -10.39
CA ILE A 16 -24.82 -25.87 -9.64
C ILE A 16 -24.19 -26.83 -8.62
N LEU A 17 -23.01 -27.36 -8.98
CA LEU A 17 -22.12 -28.00 -8.01
C LEU A 17 -21.74 -26.90 -7.02
N ALA A 18 -22.35 -26.92 -5.84
CA ALA A 18 -21.86 -26.17 -4.70
C ALA A 18 -20.47 -26.77 -4.35
N ALA A 19 -19.43 -26.19 -4.95
CA ALA A 19 -18.08 -26.43 -4.50
C ALA A 19 -18.05 -25.92 -3.05
N SER A 20 -17.88 -26.82 -2.09
CA SER A 20 -17.57 -26.46 -0.72
C SER A 20 -16.30 -25.60 -0.79
N SER A 21 -16.41 -24.30 -0.58
CA SER A 21 -15.26 -23.41 -0.48
C SER A 21 -14.47 -23.86 0.75
N ARG A 22 -13.40 -24.62 0.54
CA ARG A 22 -12.45 -24.85 1.63
C ARG A 22 -11.94 -23.48 2.07
N ALA A 23 -11.81 -23.30 3.37
CA ALA A 23 -11.22 -22.08 3.92
C ALA A 23 -9.77 -21.98 3.42
N ILE A 24 -9.38 -20.80 2.94
CA ILE A 24 -8.00 -20.55 2.57
C ILE A 24 -7.17 -20.52 3.85
N THR A 25 -6.07 -21.25 3.87
CA THR A 25 -5.10 -21.23 4.96
C THR A 25 -3.78 -20.64 4.48
N VAL A 26 -3.11 -19.91 5.37
CA VAL A 26 -1.78 -19.33 5.13
C VAL A 26 -0.91 -19.70 6.32
N THR A 27 0.20 -20.38 6.08
CA THR A 27 1.08 -20.86 7.15
C THR A 27 2.53 -20.52 6.84
N PRO A 28 3.37 -20.26 7.88
CA PRO A 28 4.81 -20.14 7.67
C PRO A 28 5.40 -21.44 7.12
N ALA A 29 6.16 -21.35 6.02
CA ALA A 29 6.85 -22.47 5.39
C ALA A 29 8.33 -22.58 5.82
N GLY A 30 8.80 -21.65 6.66
CA GLY A 30 10.17 -21.61 7.18
C GLY A 30 10.42 -20.43 8.11
N PRO A 31 11.62 -20.35 8.69
CA PRO A 31 11.97 -19.24 9.57
C PRO A 31 12.13 -17.92 8.78
N PRO A 32 11.86 -16.76 9.41
CA PRO A 32 12.15 -15.47 8.81
C PRO A 32 13.65 -15.26 8.62
N VAL A 33 14.01 -14.59 7.55
CA VAL A 33 15.38 -14.15 7.25
C VAL A 33 15.44 -12.63 7.19
N THR A 34 16.54 -12.04 7.65
CA THR A 34 16.77 -10.60 7.51
C THR A 34 17.13 -10.29 6.06
N VAL A 35 16.39 -9.37 5.45
CA VAL A 35 16.68 -8.86 4.11
C VAL A 35 17.56 -7.61 4.20
N TRP A 36 17.25 -6.72 5.14
CA TRP A 36 18.01 -5.51 5.39
C TRP A 36 17.85 -5.04 6.84
N ALA A 37 18.87 -4.38 7.37
CA ALA A 37 18.86 -3.82 8.72
C ALA A 37 19.49 -2.42 8.72
N SER A 38 18.76 -1.43 9.23
CA SER A 38 19.25 -0.04 9.30
C SER A 38 20.41 0.15 10.25
N VAL A 39 20.57 -0.75 11.22
CA VAL A 39 21.71 -0.75 12.18
C VAL A 39 23.00 -1.32 11.61
N ASP A 40 22.94 -1.94 10.43
CA ASP A 40 24.13 -2.41 9.76
C ASP A 40 24.95 -1.19 9.30
N SER A 41 26.12 -1.00 9.89
CA SER A 41 26.99 0.15 9.62
C SER A 41 27.49 0.21 8.17
N LEU A 42 27.50 -0.92 7.48
CA LEU A 42 27.87 -0.98 6.05
C LEU A 42 26.78 -0.42 5.13
N HIS A 43 25.54 -0.33 5.61
CA HIS A 43 24.38 0.06 4.82
C HIS A 43 23.64 1.30 5.35
N LYS A 44 24.09 1.89 6.44
CA LYS A 44 23.44 3.05 7.05
C LYS A 44 23.85 4.34 6.37
N CYS A 45 22.88 5.02 5.75
CA CYS A 45 23.10 6.29 5.03
C CYS A 45 22.75 7.54 5.85
N GLY A 46 22.34 7.39 7.09
CA GLY A 46 21.98 8.49 7.99
C GLY A 46 21.02 8.07 9.10
N VAL A 47 20.72 8.97 10.01
CA VAL A 47 19.85 8.69 11.16
C VAL A 47 18.42 8.35 10.77
N ASN A 48 17.96 8.85 9.63
CA ASN A 48 16.61 8.60 9.09
C ASN A 48 16.58 7.48 8.05
N ASP A 49 17.69 6.77 7.83
CA ASP A 49 17.74 5.64 6.91
C ASP A 49 17.18 4.39 7.59
N THR A 50 15.86 4.37 7.74
CA THR A 50 15.13 3.28 8.40
C THR A 50 13.96 2.85 7.51
N PRO A 51 13.57 1.55 7.49
CA PRO A 51 12.36 1.11 6.82
C PRO A 51 11.14 1.69 7.53
N ASP A 52 10.49 2.65 6.92
CA ASP A 52 9.36 3.41 7.47
C ASP A 52 8.13 3.41 6.55
N ILE A 53 8.14 2.50 5.59
CA ILE A 53 7.04 2.13 4.70
C ILE A 53 7.08 0.62 4.46
N PRO A 54 6.00 0.00 3.95
CA PRO A 54 6.04 -1.37 3.46
C PRO A 54 7.10 -1.52 2.36
N THR A 55 7.87 -2.62 2.38
CA THR A 55 8.87 -2.89 1.36
C THR A 55 8.22 -3.03 0.00
N ARG A 56 8.68 -2.27 -0.99
CA ARG A 56 8.25 -2.32 -2.39
C ARG A 56 9.41 -2.73 -3.28
N ALA A 57 9.10 -3.30 -4.43
CA ALA A 57 10.11 -3.59 -5.45
C ALA A 57 9.53 -3.44 -6.86
N PHE A 58 10.40 -3.16 -7.81
CA PHE A 58 10.11 -3.23 -9.24
C PHE A 58 11.36 -3.64 -10.01
N LEU A 59 11.15 -4.28 -11.15
CA LEU A 59 12.22 -4.64 -12.09
C LEU A 59 12.33 -3.53 -13.14
N ALA A 60 13.37 -2.73 -13.08
CA ALA A 60 13.61 -1.66 -14.04
C ALA A 60 13.97 -2.19 -15.45
N GLY A 61 13.88 -1.33 -16.43
CA GLY A 61 14.14 -1.69 -17.84
C GLY A 61 15.60 -2.09 -18.13
N ASP A 62 16.52 -1.78 -17.23
CA ASP A 62 17.93 -2.20 -17.26
C ASP A 62 18.16 -3.62 -16.69
N GLY A 63 17.11 -4.29 -16.23
CA GLY A 63 17.17 -5.62 -15.63
C GLY A 63 17.60 -5.62 -14.16
N VAL A 64 17.65 -4.44 -13.52
CA VAL A 64 18.00 -4.29 -12.10
C VAL A 64 16.72 -4.22 -11.26
N VAL A 65 16.71 -4.94 -10.15
CA VAL A 65 15.63 -4.85 -9.16
C VAL A 65 15.88 -3.66 -8.25
N HIS A 66 14.95 -2.71 -8.25
CA HIS A 66 14.92 -1.61 -7.31
C HIS A 66 14.02 -1.97 -6.13
N MET A 67 14.46 -1.69 -4.91
CA MET A 67 13.68 -1.90 -3.70
C MET A 67 13.55 -0.58 -2.92
N ILE A 68 12.32 -0.24 -2.54
CA ILE A 68 11.98 0.93 -1.74
C ILE A 68 11.59 0.46 -0.34
N THR A 69 12.26 1.00 0.67
CA THR A 69 11.96 0.75 2.08
C THR A 69 12.51 1.89 2.94
N GLY A 70 12.32 3.13 2.48
CA GLY A 70 12.93 4.31 3.08
C GLY A 70 12.04 5.04 4.09
N SER A 71 12.48 6.22 4.44
CA SER A 71 11.80 7.21 5.27
C SER A 71 11.63 8.50 4.45
N THR A 72 11.51 9.66 5.10
CA THR A 72 11.40 10.99 4.45
C THR A 72 12.61 11.36 3.59
N SER A 73 13.72 10.65 3.73
CA SER A 73 14.86 10.67 2.82
C SER A 73 15.04 9.27 2.24
N PHE A 74 14.74 9.11 0.96
CA PHE A 74 14.85 7.82 0.29
C PHE A 74 16.22 7.64 -0.36
N HIS A 75 16.87 6.54 -0.05
CA HIS A 75 18.15 6.10 -0.64
C HIS A 75 17.95 4.85 -1.47
N TRP A 76 18.66 4.72 -2.58
CA TRP A 76 18.49 3.58 -3.46
C TRP A 76 18.89 2.26 -2.82
N MET A 77 18.10 1.24 -3.09
CA MET A 77 18.48 -0.15 -2.96
C MET A 77 18.32 -0.82 -4.33
N THR A 78 19.41 -1.30 -4.89
CA THR A 78 19.43 -1.93 -6.21
C THR A 78 20.21 -3.24 -6.18
N GLY A 79 19.79 -4.20 -6.97
CA GLY A 79 20.46 -5.49 -7.03
C GLY A 79 19.84 -6.47 -8.03
N PRO A 80 20.38 -7.68 -8.14
CA PRO A 80 19.85 -8.69 -9.05
C PRO A 80 18.53 -9.32 -8.57
N THR A 81 18.25 -9.27 -7.27
CA THR A 81 17.02 -9.81 -6.67
C THR A 81 16.65 -9.01 -5.43
N VAL A 82 15.41 -9.13 -4.94
CA VAL A 82 14.97 -8.52 -3.67
C VAL A 82 15.76 -8.99 -2.44
N PHE A 83 16.46 -10.13 -2.54
CA PHE A 83 17.29 -10.70 -1.46
C PHE A 83 18.78 -10.36 -1.56
N ASN A 84 19.19 -9.78 -2.68
CA ASN A 84 20.60 -9.40 -2.91
C ASN A 84 20.63 -7.96 -3.41
N GLN A 85 20.60 -7.02 -2.47
CA GLN A 85 20.50 -5.60 -2.71
C GLN A 85 21.74 -4.87 -2.18
N THR A 86 22.15 -3.82 -2.88
CA THR A 86 23.17 -2.87 -2.43
C THR A 86 22.51 -1.54 -2.12
N ARG A 87 22.80 -0.98 -0.94
CA ARG A 87 22.35 0.36 -0.53
C ARG A 87 23.32 1.41 -1.03
N ASN A 88 22.83 2.43 -1.74
CA ASN A 88 23.57 3.62 -2.11
C ASN A 88 23.05 4.82 -1.31
N CYS A 89 23.94 5.55 -0.66
CA CYS A 89 23.57 6.68 0.19
C CYS A 89 23.33 8.00 -0.57
N SER A 90 23.40 8.00 -1.89
CA SER A 90 22.90 9.14 -2.67
C SER A 90 21.37 9.20 -2.52
N SER A 91 20.88 10.38 -2.18
CA SER A 91 19.43 10.57 -2.03
C SER A 91 18.74 10.57 -3.39
N ALA A 92 17.73 9.73 -3.56
CA ALA A 92 16.85 9.72 -4.72
C ALA A 92 15.61 10.60 -4.53
N TRP A 93 15.21 10.80 -3.28
CA TRP A 93 14.08 11.63 -2.87
C TRP A 93 14.35 12.25 -1.51
N ASN A 94 14.01 13.52 -1.34
CA ASN A 94 13.97 14.18 -0.04
C ASN A 94 12.64 14.89 0.11
N SER A 95 12.07 14.76 1.27
CA SER A 95 10.88 15.51 1.70
C SER A 95 11.11 17.02 1.56
N THR A 96 10.10 17.75 1.12
CA THR A 96 10.17 19.21 0.97
C THR A 96 9.93 19.94 2.28
N GLU A 97 9.26 19.31 3.23
CA GLU A 97 8.89 19.82 4.56
C GLU A 97 8.19 21.20 4.48
N ASN A 98 7.31 21.37 3.50
CA ASN A 98 6.58 22.62 3.33
C ASN A 98 5.66 22.86 4.54
N PRO A 99 5.71 24.08 5.15
CA PRO A 99 4.90 24.38 6.33
C PRO A 99 3.44 24.76 6.02
N ASP A 100 3.05 24.81 4.76
CA ASP A 100 1.68 25.11 4.33
C ASP A 100 0.94 23.81 4.00
N PRO A 101 -0.08 23.42 4.79
CA PRO A 101 -0.82 22.17 4.54
C PRO A 101 -1.58 22.16 3.21
N SER A 102 -1.87 23.33 2.61
CA SER A 102 -2.55 23.43 1.32
C SER A 102 -1.68 23.07 0.13
N VAL A 103 -0.37 22.93 0.35
CA VAL A 103 0.61 22.55 -0.68
C VAL A 103 0.75 21.04 -0.81
N PHE A 104 0.33 20.24 0.20
CA PHE A 104 0.39 18.78 0.25
C PHE A 104 1.80 18.18 0.04
N ALA A 105 2.83 18.90 0.44
CA ALA A 105 4.24 18.55 0.27
C ALA A 105 5.01 18.89 1.56
N SER A 106 4.68 18.18 2.64
CA SER A 106 5.32 18.37 3.95
C SER A 106 6.33 17.25 4.22
N ALA A 107 6.16 16.43 5.25
CA ALA A 107 6.94 15.22 5.40
C ALA A 107 6.43 14.17 4.40
N GLU A 108 7.32 13.66 3.54
CA GLU A 108 6.94 12.87 2.38
C GLU A 108 7.74 11.57 2.31
N TRP A 109 7.02 10.44 2.18
CA TRP A 109 7.59 9.12 1.96
C TRP A 109 7.27 8.67 0.54
N LEU A 110 8.30 8.41 -0.25
CA LEU A 110 8.13 7.77 -1.55
C LEU A 110 7.72 6.31 -1.35
N ASP A 111 6.51 5.94 -1.78
CA ASP A 111 5.92 4.61 -1.63
C ASP A 111 5.38 4.10 -2.97
N SER A 112 4.90 2.90 -3.03
CA SER A 112 4.05 2.30 -4.06
C SER A 112 4.47 2.58 -5.51
N PRO A 113 5.70 2.17 -5.92
CA PRO A 113 6.17 2.38 -7.29
C PRO A 113 5.39 1.50 -8.28
N HIS A 114 5.31 1.99 -9.53
CA HIS A 114 4.86 1.23 -10.69
C HIS A 114 5.71 1.59 -11.90
N VAL A 115 6.41 0.60 -12.45
CA VAL A 115 7.26 0.76 -13.62
C VAL A 115 6.50 0.42 -14.90
N PHE A 116 6.61 1.31 -15.89
CA PHE A 116 6.10 1.09 -17.25
C PHE A 116 7.15 0.45 -18.15
N ASP A 117 6.72 -0.13 -19.26
CA ASP A 117 7.62 -0.77 -20.24
C ASP A 117 8.61 0.21 -20.89
N ASN A 118 8.28 1.49 -20.96
CA ASN A 118 9.17 2.54 -21.47
C ASN A 118 10.24 2.99 -20.46
N GLY A 119 10.27 2.42 -19.26
CA GLY A 119 11.23 2.75 -18.21
C GLY A 119 10.84 3.91 -17.29
N THR A 120 9.74 4.61 -17.59
CA THR A 120 9.16 5.58 -16.65
C THR A 120 8.67 4.84 -15.42
N VAL A 121 8.87 5.41 -14.24
CA VAL A 121 8.31 4.89 -12.99
C VAL A 121 7.47 5.98 -12.36
N VAL A 122 6.26 5.66 -11.93
CA VAL A 122 5.45 6.52 -11.05
C VAL A 122 5.43 5.93 -9.65
N ALA A 123 5.20 6.75 -8.64
CA ALA A 123 5.05 6.27 -7.28
C ALA A 123 4.03 7.12 -6.52
N LEU A 124 3.25 6.49 -5.67
CA LEU A 124 2.46 7.22 -4.69
C LEU A 124 3.39 7.79 -3.62
N VAL A 125 3.06 8.95 -3.13
CA VAL A 125 3.79 9.64 -2.06
C VAL A 125 2.85 9.78 -0.87
N HIS A 126 3.19 9.11 0.23
CA HIS A 126 2.54 9.35 1.51
C HIS A 126 3.05 10.66 2.07
N THR A 127 2.14 11.59 2.37
CA THR A 127 2.51 12.92 2.88
C THR A 127 1.85 13.15 4.24
N GLU A 128 2.64 13.53 5.22
CA GLU A 128 2.17 13.89 6.55
C GLU A 128 2.42 15.36 6.82
N PHE A 129 1.36 16.10 7.08
CA PHE A 129 1.46 17.42 7.68
C PHE A 129 1.30 17.29 9.19
N ASP A 130 2.43 17.26 9.90
CA ASP A 130 2.49 17.22 11.36
C ASP A 130 2.90 18.58 11.92
N ALA A 131 1.90 19.36 12.31
CA ALA A 131 2.13 20.70 12.84
C ALA A 131 2.81 20.74 14.23
N MET A 132 3.05 19.59 14.87
CA MET A 132 3.88 19.52 16.07
C MET A 132 5.38 19.61 15.72
N ASN A 133 5.77 19.04 14.60
CA ASN A 133 7.16 19.02 14.13
C ASN A 133 7.49 20.21 13.24
N ILE A 134 6.51 20.76 12.54
CA ILE A 134 6.68 21.94 11.68
C ILE A 134 6.58 23.22 12.53
N GLN A 135 7.59 24.06 12.41
CA GLN A 135 7.80 25.18 13.36
C GLN A 135 6.85 26.37 13.22
N THR A 136 5.95 26.44 12.25
CA THR A 136 5.12 27.64 12.02
C THR A 136 3.70 27.33 11.54
N PRO A 137 2.72 27.77 12.29
CA PRO A 137 2.64 28.06 13.70
C PRO A 137 2.48 26.76 14.50
N ARG A 138 3.29 26.56 15.51
CA ARG A 138 3.29 25.35 16.34
C ARG A 138 1.89 24.98 16.82
N CYS A 139 1.58 23.70 16.75
CA CYS A 139 0.50 23.11 17.51
C CYS A 139 0.91 22.96 18.98
N ASN A 140 0.02 23.37 19.89
CA ASN A 140 0.24 23.23 21.33
C ASN A 140 -0.38 21.94 21.91
N LEU A 141 -0.97 21.09 21.02
CA LEU A 141 -1.56 19.81 21.41
C LEU A 141 -0.54 18.69 21.14
N SER A 142 -0.61 17.64 21.96
CA SER A 142 0.21 16.45 21.77
C SER A 142 -0.47 15.48 20.79
N TYR A 143 0.35 14.54 20.25
CA TYR A 143 -0.17 13.43 19.47
C TYR A 143 -1.41 12.80 20.16
N PRO A 144 -2.48 12.46 19.43
CA PRO A 144 -2.58 12.39 17.96
C PRO A 144 -3.25 13.60 17.28
N PHE A 145 -3.18 14.78 17.85
CA PHE A 145 -3.76 16.00 17.27
C PHE A 145 -2.79 16.72 16.34
N CYS A 146 -3.33 17.68 15.59
CA CYS A 146 -2.57 18.54 14.69
C CYS A 146 -1.90 17.83 13.53
N TRP A 147 -2.49 16.78 13.04
CA TRP A 147 -1.91 15.94 12.01
C TRP A 147 -2.93 15.61 10.93
N THR A 148 -2.55 15.79 9.68
CA THR A 148 -3.34 15.35 8.52
C THR A 148 -2.44 14.67 7.50
N VAL A 149 -2.99 13.67 6.81
CA VAL A 149 -2.27 12.87 5.82
C VAL A 149 -2.96 12.95 4.45
N THR A 150 -2.15 12.92 3.40
CA THR A 150 -2.59 12.96 2.01
C THR A 150 -1.72 12.05 1.15
N ILE A 151 -2.13 11.80 -0.08
CA ILE A 151 -1.36 11.01 -1.05
C ILE A 151 -1.11 11.88 -2.27
N GLY A 152 0.15 12.01 -2.64
CA GLY A 152 0.62 12.63 -3.87
C GLY A 152 1.10 11.62 -4.90
N LEU A 153 1.53 12.10 -6.06
CA LEU A 153 2.14 11.33 -7.12
C LEU A 153 3.52 11.89 -7.45
N ALA A 154 4.52 11.00 -7.53
CA ALA A 154 5.86 11.28 -8.01
C ALA A 154 6.14 10.52 -9.32
N VAL A 155 7.12 11.00 -10.08
CA VAL A 155 7.57 10.39 -11.32
C VAL A 155 9.10 10.36 -11.39
N SER A 156 9.63 9.28 -11.93
CA SER A 156 11.01 9.11 -12.34
C SER A 156 11.07 8.81 -13.82
N GLN A 157 12.02 9.44 -14.55
CA GLN A 157 12.27 9.23 -15.97
C GLN A 157 13.57 8.45 -16.21
N ASP A 158 14.25 8.04 -15.14
CA ASP A 158 15.56 7.39 -15.15
C ASP A 158 15.56 6.08 -14.34
N PHE A 159 14.51 5.26 -14.52
CA PHE A 159 14.36 3.95 -13.88
C PHE A 159 14.27 3.97 -12.36
N GLY A 160 13.87 5.09 -11.74
CA GLY A 160 13.73 5.21 -10.29
C GLY A 160 14.98 5.77 -9.59
N PHE A 161 15.99 6.25 -10.32
CA PHE A 161 17.19 6.82 -9.73
C PHE A 161 17.00 8.24 -9.20
N THR A 162 16.18 9.05 -9.89
CA THR A 162 15.79 10.38 -9.40
C THR A 162 14.28 10.56 -9.51
N TRP A 163 13.71 11.30 -8.57
CA TRP A 163 12.27 11.48 -8.48
C TRP A 163 11.91 12.95 -8.33
N GLN A 164 10.74 13.28 -8.86
CA GLN A 164 10.10 14.58 -8.67
C GLN A 164 8.58 14.39 -8.55
N HIS A 165 7.88 15.38 -8.01
CA HIS A 165 6.41 15.37 -8.08
C HIS A 165 5.95 15.30 -9.54
N ALA A 166 4.93 14.47 -9.81
CA ALA A 166 4.40 14.30 -11.18
C ALA A 166 3.86 15.61 -11.78
N ARG A 167 3.41 16.52 -10.91
CA ARG A 167 3.05 17.90 -11.21
C ARG A 167 3.54 18.81 -10.07
N PRO A 168 3.84 20.09 -10.31
CA PRO A 168 4.20 20.99 -9.23
C PRO A 168 3.14 21.02 -8.14
N PRO A 169 3.52 20.99 -6.85
CA PRO A 169 2.58 21.14 -5.74
C PRO A 169 1.73 22.45 -5.88
N PRO A 170 0.44 22.44 -5.56
CA PRO A 170 -0.33 21.32 -4.97
C PRO A 170 -0.95 20.35 -5.98
N HIS A 171 -0.63 20.44 -7.28
CA HIS A 171 -1.31 19.74 -8.38
C HIS A 171 -0.88 18.26 -8.54
N HIS A 172 0.06 17.78 -7.71
CA HIS A 172 0.46 16.37 -7.62
C HIS A 172 -0.47 15.54 -6.73
N LEU A 173 -1.46 16.15 -6.12
CA LEU A 173 -2.40 15.51 -5.19
C LEU A 173 -3.20 14.39 -5.89
N VAL A 174 -3.15 13.19 -5.32
CA VAL A 174 -3.94 12.02 -5.69
C VAL A 174 -5.18 11.90 -4.80
N ALA A 175 -4.99 11.98 -3.48
CA ALA A 175 -6.09 11.83 -2.54
C ALA A 175 -5.91 12.69 -1.29
N SER A 176 -7.00 13.34 -0.90
CA SER A 176 -7.18 14.04 0.37
C SER A 176 -8.60 13.83 0.87
N VAL A 177 -8.81 13.99 2.16
CA VAL A 177 -10.18 14.16 2.69
C VAL A 177 -10.69 15.57 2.32
N PRO A 178 -12.01 15.76 2.12
CA PRO A 178 -12.58 17.03 1.67
C PRO A 178 -12.75 18.05 2.82
N TYR A 179 -11.77 18.11 3.73
CA TYR A 179 -11.77 18.99 4.89
C TYR A 179 -10.40 19.62 5.07
N GLU A 180 -10.37 20.93 5.22
CA GLU A 180 -9.15 21.69 5.50
C GLU A 180 -8.53 21.25 6.83
N PHE A 181 -7.21 21.31 6.91
CA PHE A 181 -6.50 21.05 8.15
C PHE A 181 -6.95 21.98 9.27
N ASN A 182 -7.22 21.39 10.43
CA ASN A 182 -7.54 22.12 11.65
C ASN A 182 -6.60 21.66 12.78
N ARG A 183 -6.04 22.60 13.53
CA ARG A 183 -5.09 22.33 14.63
C ARG A 183 -5.66 21.49 15.77
N THR A 184 -6.98 21.44 15.92
CA THR A 184 -7.64 20.57 16.89
C THR A 184 -8.00 19.22 16.30
N GLN A 185 -7.70 19.01 15.01
CA GLN A 185 -8.02 17.78 14.31
C GLN A 185 -7.13 16.64 14.85
N ILE A 186 -7.78 15.52 15.18
CA ILE A 186 -7.09 14.25 15.43
C ILE A 186 -6.53 13.72 14.09
N ALA A 187 -5.40 13.01 14.15
CA ALA A 187 -4.75 12.42 12.98
C ALA A 187 -5.75 11.74 12.04
N SER A 188 -5.91 12.28 10.83
CA SER A 188 -6.88 11.83 9.84
C SER A 188 -6.43 12.22 8.44
N GLY A 189 -7.11 11.73 7.44
CA GLY A 189 -6.77 11.92 6.03
C GLY A 189 -6.39 10.58 5.39
N TRP A 190 -6.23 10.57 4.06
CA TRP A 190 -5.84 9.38 3.32
C TRP A 190 -4.32 9.22 3.33
N GLY A 191 -3.83 8.17 3.95
CA GLY A 191 -2.40 7.86 4.06
C GLY A 191 -2.11 6.37 3.94
N ASP A 192 -0.85 5.99 4.18
CA ASP A 192 -0.37 4.61 4.18
C ASP A 192 -0.86 3.83 2.95
N PRO A 193 -0.53 4.24 1.71
CA PRO A 193 -1.03 3.56 0.52
C PRO A 193 -0.49 2.14 0.43
N SER A 194 -1.35 1.19 0.02
CA SER A 194 -0.85 -0.11 -0.44
C SER A 194 -0.05 0.06 -1.73
N ASN A 195 0.63 -1.00 -2.19
CA ASN A 195 1.17 -0.99 -3.55
C ASN A 195 0.06 -0.82 -4.60
N ILE A 196 0.45 -0.31 -5.79
CA ILE A 196 -0.42 -0.24 -6.96
C ILE A 196 -0.52 -1.64 -7.56
N VAL A 197 -1.75 -2.14 -7.74
CA VAL A 197 -2.02 -3.41 -8.43
C VAL A 197 -2.85 -3.18 -9.67
N THR A 198 -2.64 -3.99 -10.70
CA THR A 198 -3.49 -4.01 -11.89
C THR A 198 -4.56 -5.09 -11.72
N ASN A 199 -5.82 -4.75 -11.95
CA ASN A 199 -6.87 -5.74 -12.03
C ASN A 199 -6.98 -6.25 -13.48
N PRO A 200 -6.66 -7.53 -13.75
CA PRO A 200 -6.69 -8.05 -15.10
C PRO A 200 -8.10 -8.13 -15.70
N ALA A 201 -9.15 -8.07 -14.88
CA ALA A 201 -10.53 -8.14 -15.34
C ALA A 201 -11.00 -6.85 -16.02
N ASP A 202 -10.49 -5.69 -15.62
CA ASP A 202 -10.90 -4.38 -16.16
C ASP A 202 -9.73 -3.52 -16.64
N GLY A 203 -8.49 -3.96 -16.42
CA GLY A 203 -7.27 -3.26 -16.83
C GLY A 203 -6.97 -1.98 -16.08
N HIS A 204 -7.70 -1.69 -14.99
CA HIS A 204 -7.45 -0.52 -14.15
C HIS A 204 -6.39 -0.80 -13.09
N PHE A 205 -5.81 0.28 -12.58
CA PHE A 205 -4.88 0.30 -11.47
C PHE A 205 -5.62 0.64 -10.19
N TYR A 206 -5.27 -0.06 -9.11
CA TYR A 206 -5.90 0.08 -7.81
C TYR A 206 -4.86 0.23 -6.72
N PHE A 207 -5.20 0.97 -5.68
CA PHE A 207 -4.53 0.91 -4.38
C PHE A 207 -5.54 1.12 -3.26
N ALA A 208 -5.16 0.76 -2.04
CA ALA A 208 -5.92 1.01 -0.82
C ALA A 208 -5.23 2.11 -0.01
N ALA A 209 -6.00 3.04 0.55
CA ALA A 209 -5.52 4.06 1.47
C ALA A 209 -6.30 3.99 2.78
N TRP A 210 -5.65 4.37 3.87
CA TRP A 210 -6.24 4.32 5.20
C TRP A 210 -6.50 5.71 5.77
N ASN A 211 -7.71 5.90 6.31
CA ASN A 211 -8.06 7.04 7.15
C ASN A 211 -8.24 6.57 8.59
N ARG A 212 -7.34 6.98 9.48
CA ARG A 212 -7.29 6.53 10.87
C ARG A 212 -8.53 6.92 11.68
N ASN A 213 -8.97 8.15 11.57
CA ASN A 213 -10.03 8.72 12.40
C ASN A 213 -11.08 9.44 11.56
N GLN A 214 -12.28 9.55 12.10
CA GLN A 214 -13.33 10.32 11.45
C GLN A 214 -12.95 11.79 11.30
N VAL A 215 -13.20 12.35 10.11
CA VAL A 215 -13.12 13.78 9.84
C VAL A 215 -14.34 14.20 9.02
N GLY A 216 -15.16 15.07 9.58
CA GLY A 216 -16.44 15.45 8.96
C GLY A 216 -17.31 14.21 8.66
N LEU A 217 -17.68 14.05 7.39
CA LEU A 217 -18.46 12.90 6.90
C LEU A 217 -17.58 11.67 6.56
N GLN A 218 -16.24 11.87 6.39
CA GLN A 218 -15.35 10.76 6.07
C GLN A 218 -15.17 9.84 7.27
N GLN A 219 -15.63 8.60 7.14
CA GLN A 219 -15.47 7.57 8.15
C GLN A 219 -14.03 7.05 8.20
N PRO A 220 -13.57 6.56 9.37
CA PRO A 220 -12.32 5.82 9.47
C PRO A 220 -12.44 4.48 8.75
N GLY A 221 -11.33 4.01 8.18
CA GLY A 221 -11.27 2.75 7.46
C GLY A 221 -10.45 2.84 6.18
N ILE A 222 -10.59 1.86 5.32
CA ILE A 222 -9.82 1.69 4.09
C ILE A 222 -10.67 2.10 2.90
N CYS A 223 -10.16 3.03 2.09
CA CYS A 223 -10.72 3.38 0.78
C CYS A 223 -9.91 2.70 -0.33
N PHE A 224 -10.57 1.95 -1.20
CA PHE A 224 -9.98 1.52 -2.47
C PHE A 224 -10.13 2.63 -3.50
N MET A 225 -9.05 2.88 -4.21
CA MET A 225 -8.97 3.93 -5.23
C MET A 225 -8.56 3.30 -6.57
N ARG A 226 -9.12 3.82 -7.67
CA ARG A 226 -8.93 3.27 -9.01
C ARG A 226 -8.62 4.36 -10.02
N THR A 227 -7.76 4.05 -10.99
CA THR A 227 -7.52 4.88 -12.18
C THR A 227 -7.26 4.01 -13.42
N ALA A 228 -7.51 4.58 -14.60
CA ALA A 228 -7.05 4.06 -15.88
C ALA A 228 -5.75 4.73 -16.34
N ASP A 229 -5.34 5.85 -15.72
CA ASP A 229 -4.15 6.62 -16.07
C ASP A 229 -3.31 6.92 -14.83
N LEU A 230 -2.22 6.16 -14.66
CA LEU A 230 -1.28 6.35 -13.54
C LEU A 230 -0.49 7.65 -13.62
N THR A 231 -0.44 8.31 -14.77
CA THR A 231 0.39 9.51 -14.96
C THR A 231 -0.35 10.80 -14.59
N ASP A 232 -1.66 10.74 -14.45
CA ASP A 232 -2.49 11.89 -14.05
C ASP A 232 -2.97 11.74 -12.60
N PRO A 233 -2.45 12.52 -11.64
CA PRO A 233 -2.89 12.48 -10.25
C PRO A 233 -4.40 12.77 -10.09
N ALA A 234 -4.99 13.60 -10.97
CA ALA A 234 -6.41 13.94 -10.91
C ALA A 234 -7.34 12.85 -11.48
N SER A 235 -6.81 11.78 -12.08
CA SER A 235 -7.58 10.69 -12.67
C SER A 235 -8.13 9.69 -11.65
N TRP A 236 -7.57 9.64 -10.45
CA TRP A 236 -7.93 8.70 -9.41
C TRP A 236 -9.36 8.92 -8.89
N ARG A 237 -10.05 7.81 -8.64
CA ARG A 237 -11.40 7.82 -8.08
C ARG A 237 -11.50 6.86 -6.91
N GLY A 238 -12.04 7.33 -5.80
CA GLY A 238 -12.38 6.52 -4.65
C GLY A 238 -13.66 5.72 -4.87
N TYR A 239 -13.80 4.62 -4.16
CA TYR A 239 -14.99 3.80 -4.14
C TYR A 239 -16.18 4.56 -3.53
N GLY A 240 -17.25 4.77 -4.31
CA GLY A 240 -18.45 5.47 -3.89
C GLY A 240 -19.52 4.57 -3.29
N GLY A 241 -19.38 3.24 -3.43
CA GLY A 241 -20.38 2.23 -3.08
C GLY A 241 -21.00 1.59 -4.32
N ASP A 242 -21.71 0.49 -4.13
CA ASP A 242 -22.48 -0.24 -5.15
C ASP A 242 -21.67 -0.63 -6.42
N GLY A 243 -20.36 -0.90 -6.24
CA GLY A 243 -19.45 -1.25 -7.35
C GLY A 243 -18.88 -0.05 -8.11
N GLU A 244 -19.23 1.18 -7.76
CA GLU A 244 -18.84 2.37 -8.49
C GLU A 244 -17.63 3.09 -7.89
N TYR A 245 -16.69 3.49 -8.77
CA TYR A 245 -15.54 4.34 -8.46
C TYR A 245 -15.77 5.73 -9.04
N ASN A 246 -16.54 6.55 -8.34
CA ASN A 246 -17.01 7.85 -8.81
C ASN A 246 -16.63 9.02 -7.87
N VAL A 247 -16.01 8.75 -6.73
CA VAL A 247 -15.57 9.79 -5.80
C VAL A 247 -14.28 10.44 -6.32
N SER A 248 -14.35 11.70 -6.71
CA SER A 248 -13.16 12.48 -7.07
C SER A 248 -12.52 13.08 -5.82
N PHE A 249 -11.19 13.08 -5.78
CA PHE A 249 -10.44 13.77 -4.74
C PHE A 249 -10.05 15.15 -5.22
N VAL A 250 -10.28 16.14 -4.38
CA VAL A 250 -10.01 17.55 -4.67
C VAL A 250 -9.33 18.20 -3.47
N SER A 251 -8.60 19.27 -3.71
CA SER A 251 -8.08 20.10 -2.61
C SER A 251 -9.24 20.64 -1.78
N PRO A 252 -9.25 20.45 -0.46
CA PRO A 252 -10.27 21.04 0.39
C PRO A 252 -10.17 22.58 0.49
N TYR A 253 -8.98 23.12 0.19
CA TYR A 253 -8.72 24.56 0.28
C TYR A 253 -9.38 25.30 -0.87
N GLY A 254 -10.34 26.15 -0.52
CA GLY A 254 -11.16 26.85 -1.50
C GLY A 254 -12.36 26.08 -2.04
N MET A 255 -12.66 24.91 -1.47
CA MET A 255 -13.86 24.16 -1.81
C MET A 255 -15.12 24.93 -1.39
N PRO A 256 -16.18 25.00 -2.23
CA PRO A 256 -17.43 25.59 -1.83
C PRO A 256 -18.05 24.91 -0.61
N PRO A 257 -18.65 25.65 0.32
CA PRO A 257 -19.36 25.07 1.44
C PRO A 257 -20.48 24.12 0.98
N GLY A 258 -20.50 22.91 1.53
CA GLY A 258 -21.53 21.90 1.24
C GLY A 258 -21.13 20.84 0.22
N ASP A 259 -20.04 21.02 -0.55
CA ASP A 259 -19.61 20.07 -1.57
C ASP A 259 -18.87 18.84 -1.00
N ALA A 260 -18.40 18.90 0.24
CA ALA A 260 -17.60 17.85 0.87
C ALA A 260 -18.23 16.44 0.77
N GLY A 261 -19.55 16.35 0.81
CA GLY A 261 -20.26 15.06 0.72
C GLY A 261 -20.05 14.30 -0.60
N ALA A 262 -19.77 14.99 -1.70
CA ALA A 262 -19.50 14.39 -3.00
C ALA A 262 -18.08 13.78 -3.12
N HIS A 263 -17.23 14.08 -2.14
CA HIS A 263 -15.82 13.70 -2.12
C HIS A 263 -15.47 12.74 -0.96
N VAL A 264 -16.48 12.07 -0.40
CA VAL A 264 -16.34 11.09 0.69
C VAL A 264 -16.30 9.69 0.11
N CYS A 265 -15.22 8.94 0.41
CA CYS A 265 -15.07 7.56 0.00
C CYS A 265 -15.87 6.62 0.90
N THR A 266 -16.52 5.63 0.32
CA THR A 266 -17.10 4.50 1.03
C THR A 266 -15.98 3.52 1.44
N VAL A 267 -15.83 3.32 2.74
CA VAL A 267 -14.79 2.43 3.28
C VAL A 267 -15.13 0.96 3.07
N ALA A 268 -14.10 0.15 2.86
CA ALA A 268 -14.22 -1.28 2.64
C ALA A 268 -14.86 -1.98 3.85
N LYS A 269 -15.78 -2.89 3.57
CA LYS A 269 -16.36 -3.79 4.58
C LYS A 269 -15.40 -4.93 4.88
N ASN A 270 -15.52 -5.52 6.06
CA ASN A 270 -14.77 -6.72 6.49
C ASN A 270 -13.25 -6.52 6.66
N LEU A 271 -12.72 -5.36 6.34
CA LEU A 271 -11.34 -5.00 6.64
C LEU A 271 -11.27 -4.19 7.94
N PRO A 272 -10.25 -4.43 8.79
CA PRO A 272 -10.07 -3.67 10.02
C PRO A 272 -9.67 -2.22 9.71
N ASN A 273 -9.89 -1.31 10.65
CA ASN A 273 -9.44 0.08 10.54
C ASN A 273 -7.91 0.17 10.77
N CYS A 274 -7.14 -0.36 9.82
CA CYS A 274 -5.67 -0.42 9.83
C CYS A 274 -5.16 -0.35 8.39
N PRO A 275 -3.92 0.10 8.15
CA PRO A 275 -3.40 0.20 6.80
C PRO A 275 -3.24 -1.17 6.13
N VAL A 276 -3.57 -1.24 4.85
CA VAL A 276 -3.25 -2.37 3.99
C VAL A 276 -1.80 -2.21 3.53
N GLY A 277 -0.93 -3.05 4.06
CA GLY A 277 0.49 -2.98 3.75
C GLY A 277 0.83 -3.46 2.34
N GLY A 278 0.09 -4.43 1.80
CA GLY A 278 0.31 -4.94 0.45
C GLY A 278 -0.87 -5.69 -0.11
N ILE A 279 -1.01 -5.66 -1.44
CA ILE A 279 -2.02 -6.39 -2.20
C ILE A 279 -1.29 -7.13 -3.34
N ALA A 280 -1.63 -8.40 -3.58
CA ALA A 280 -1.12 -9.14 -4.72
C ALA A 280 -2.19 -10.06 -5.32
N TRP A 281 -2.11 -10.32 -6.61
CA TRP A 281 -2.90 -11.36 -7.28
C TRP A 281 -2.25 -12.71 -7.05
N SER A 282 -2.94 -13.62 -6.39
CA SER A 282 -2.46 -15.00 -6.26
C SER A 282 -2.81 -15.81 -7.50
N THR A 283 -1.78 -16.24 -8.24
CA THR A 283 -1.93 -17.12 -9.41
C THR A 283 -2.39 -18.52 -9.03
N TYR A 284 -2.20 -18.92 -7.77
CA TYR A 284 -2.66 -20.19 -7.22
C TYR A 284 -4.11 -20.12 -6.72
N LEU A 285 -4.45 -19.10 -5.92
CA LEU A 285 -5.79 -18.95 -5.35
C LEU A 285 -6.79 -18.36 -6.36
N LEU A 286 -6.30 -17.70 -7.42
CA LEU A 286 -7.08 -16.92 -8.38
C LEU A 286 -7.93 -15.84 -7.69
N GLN A 287 -7.29 -15.16 -6.73
CA GLN A 287 -7.86 -14.07 -5.93
C GLN A 287 -6.79 -13.06 -5.56
N PHE A 288 -7.19 -11.84 -5.25
CA PHE A 288 -6.33 -10.88 -4.59
C PHE A 288 -6.14 -11.25 -3.11
N VAL A 289 -4.94 -11.06 -2.62
CA VAL A 289 -4.56 -11.24 -1.22
C VAL A 289 -4.12 -9.89 -0.68
N ALA A 290 -4.72 -9.46 0.42
CA ALA A 290 -4.30 -8.27 1.16
C ALA A 290 -3.64 -8.68 2.47
N VAL A 291 -2.53 -8.02 2.81
CA VAL A 291 -1.86 -8.15 4.11
C VAL A 291 -2.00 -6.86 4.90
N ILE A 292 -2.40 -6.98 6.16
CA ILE A 292 -2.80 -5.88 7.03
C ILE A 292 -2.12 -6.06 8.38
N CYS A 293 -1.56 -5.00 8.95
CA CYS A 293 -1.00 -5.05 10.29
C CYS A 293 -1.68 -4.03 11.19
N CYS A 294 -2.33 -4.52 12.24
CA CYS A 294 -2.95 -3.72 13.27
C CYS A 294 -2.13 -3.81 14.57
N ASN A 295 -1.80 -2.67 15.15
CA ASN A 295 -1.20 -2.58 16.50
C ASN A 295 0.11 -3.37 16.72
N GLY A 296 0.80 -3.76 15.66
CA GLY A 296 2.12 -4.40 15.74
C GLY A 296 2.14 -5.85 16.27
N GLY A 297 0.99 -6.47 16.50
CA GLY A 297 0.90 -7.82 17.09
C GLY A 297 1.04 -8.96 16.09
N GLY A 298 0.64 -8.73 14.84
CA GLY A 298 0.65 -9.75 13.79
C GLY A 298 0.18 -9.21 12.45
N VAL A 299 0.14 -10.09 11.48
CA VAL A 299 -0.30 -9.81 10.11
C VAL A 299 -1.59 -10.56 9.83
N SER A 300 -2.62 -9.80 9.49
CA SER A 300 -3.89 -10.34 9.03
C SER A 300 -3.93 -10.44 7.51
N PHE A 301 -4.63 -11.45 7.01
CA PHE A 301 -4.84 -11.71 5.60
C PHE A 301 -6.32 -11.59 5.27
N SER A 302 -6.62 -11.05 4.11
CA SER A 302 -7.96 -11.01 3.54
C SER A 302 -7.87 -11.31 2.05
N PHE A 303 -8.96 -11.87 1.49
CA PHE A 303 -9.01 -12.36 0.12
C PHE A 303 -10.18 -11.72 -0.61
N SER A 304 -9.98 -11.38 -1.88
CA SER A 304 -11.01 -10.78 -2.72
C SER A 304 -10.92 -11.27 -4.17
N PRO A 305 -12.03 -11.57 -4.84
CA PRO A 305 -12.03 -11.88 -6.27
C PRO A 305 -11.88 -10.63 -7.15
N ASP A 306 -12.18 -9.42 -6.65
CA ASP A 306 -12.47 -8.24 -7.46
C ASP A 306 -11.99 -6.90 -6.86
N LEU A 307 -11.30 -6.90 -5.71
CA LEU A 307 -10.87 -5.72 -4.94
C LEU A 307 -12.01 -4.91 -4.29
N VAL A 308 -13.24 -5.43 -4.31
CA VAL A 308 -14.43 -4.83 -3.70
C VAL A 308 -14.93 -5.68 -2.55
N ASP A 309 -15.18 -6.96 -2.84
CA ASP A 309 -15.71 -7.91 -1.88
C ASP A 309 -14.58 -8.67 -1.19
N TRP A 310 -14.26 -8.25 0.04
CA TRP A 310 -13.19 -8.83 0.84
C TRP A 310 -13.75 -9.80 1.89
N THR A 311 -13.04 -10.89 2.15
CA THR A 311 -13.30 -11.74 3.30
C THR A 311 -13.03 -10.97 4.60
N VAL A 312 -13.57 -11.44 5.71
CA VAL A 312 -13.14 -10.93 7.02
C VAL A 312 -11.65 -11.19 7.18
N ALA A 313 -10.90 -10.16 7.56
CA ALA A 313 -9.45 -10.30 7.74
C ALA A 313 -9.15 -11.15 8.98
N GLU A 314 -8.28 -12.15 8.83
CA GLU A 314 -7.87 -13.06 9.89
C GLU A 314 -6.37 -12.94 10.16
N GLU A 315 -5.96 -12.85 11.44
CA GLU A 315 -4.55 -12.89 11.82
C GLU A 315 -4.02 -14.31 11.63
N LEU A 316 -3.20 -14.50 10.60
CA LEU A 316 -2.63 -15.79 10.25
C LEU A 316 -1.12 -15.88 10.51
N TYR A 317 -0.47 -14.79 10.87
CA TYR A 317 0.94 -14.76 11.26
C TYR A 317 1.15 -13.71 12.37
N SER A 318 1.79 -14.10 13.45
CA SER A 318 1.90 -13.25 14.63
C SER A 318 3.23 -13.44 15.35
N PHE A 319 3.46 -12.63 16.38
CA PHE A 319 4.68 -12.67 17.18
C PHE A 319 4.98 -14.05 17.76
N LYS A 320 3.96 -14.82 18.17
CA LYS A 320 4.12 -16.18 18.72
C LYS A 320 4.63 -17.20 17.69
N ASP A 321 4.49 -16.91 16.40
CA ASP A 321 4.92 -17.78 15.30
C ASP A 321 6.41 -17.57 14.95
N LEU A 322 7.04 -16.54 15.53
CA LEU A 322 8.47 -16.27 15.35
C LEU A 322 9.33 -17.25 16.16
N PRO A 323 10.49 -17.65 15.61
CA PRO A 323 11.48 -18.38 16.40
C PRO A 323 11.93 -17.56 17.63
N PRO A 324 12.20 -18.22 18.78
CA PRO A 324 12.61 -17.52 20.02
C PRO A 324 13.82 -16.58 19.88
N ALA A 325 14.74 -16.93 18.98
CA ALA A 325 15.91 -16.10 18.68
C ALA A 325 15.52 -14.75 18.00
N VAL A 326 14.46 -14.76 17.19
CA VAL A 326 13.93 -13.56 16.53
C VAL A 326 13.09 -12.74 17.49
N GLN A 327 12.23 -13.40 18.28
CA GLN A 327 11.35 -12.74 19.27
C GLN A 327 12.13 -11.84 20.26
N LYS A 328 13.36 -12.21 20.63
CA LYS A 328 14.21 -11.43 21.55
C LYS A 328 14.59 -10.05 20.99
N ASN A 329 14.55 -9.88 19.66
CA ASN A 329 15.03 -8.68 18.97
C ASN A 329 13.92 -7.90 18.28
N VAL A 330 12.67 -8.34 18.40
CA VAL A 330 11.49 -7.76 17.74
C VAL A 330 10.46 -7.39 18.77
N THR A 331 10.00 -6.16 18.77
CA THR A 331 8.93 -5.71 19.69
C THR A 331 7.59 -5.59 18.99
N SER A 332 7.60 -5.41 17.67
CA SER A 332 6.36 -5.31 16.87
C SER A 332 6.60 -5.65 15.41
N PHE A 333 5.54 -6.13 14.76
CA PHE A 333 5.42 -6.17 13.31
C PHE A 333 4.95 -4.81 12.80
N THR A 334 5.44 -4.42 11.62
CA THR A 334 4.94 -3.26 10.90
C THR A 334 5.19 -3.44 9.41
N TYR A 335 4.51 -2.68 8.58
CA TYR A 335 4.75 -2.57 7.15
C TYR A 335 4.80 -3.92 6.41
N PRO A 336 3.76 -4.79 6.52
CA PRO A 336 3.74 -6.03 5.77
C PRO A 336 3.60 -5.75 4.27
N SER A 337 4.21 -6.59 3.45
CA SER A 337 4.07 -6.56 1.99
C SER A 337 4.26 -7.95 1.39
N LEU A 338 3.81 -8.11 0.15
CA LEU A 338 3.91 -9.35 -0.62
C LEU A 338 4.82 -9.09 -1.81
N LEU A 339 5.97 -9.76 -1.86
CA LEU A 339 6.92 -9.67 -2.96
C LEU A 339 7.39 -11.09 -3.31
N ASP A 340 6.91 -11.62 -4.42
CA ASP A 340 7.26 -12.98 -4.87
C ASP A 340 8.05 -12.93 -6.18
N PRO A 341 9.39 -13.00 -6.13
CA PRO A 341 10.23 -12.98 -7.32
C PRO A 341 9.97 -14.15 -8.27
N ALA A 342 9.58 -15.31 -7.75
CA ALA A 342 9.34 -16.49 -8.57
C ALA A 342 8.04 -16.34 -9.37
N ALA A 343 6.95 -15.92 -8.73
CA ALA A 343 5.69 -15.67 -9.42
C ALA A 343 5.80 -14.49 -10.38
N ALA A 344 6.44 -13.40 -9.97
CA ALA A 344 6.65 -12.23 -10.83
C ALA A 344 7.43 -12.60 -12.11
N ALA A 345 8.52 -13.35 -11.98
CA ALA A 345 9.28 -13.83 -13.13
C ALA A 345 8.49 -14.77 -14.04
N ALA A 346 7.66 -15.64 -13.45
CA ALA A 346 6.86 -16.61 -14.20
C ALA A 346 5.80 -15.97 -15.12
N VAL A 347 5.27 -14.80 -14.72
CA VAL A 347 4.24 -14.08 -15.49
C VAL A 347 4.75 -12.78 -16.11
N GLY A 348 6.06 -12.46 -15.98
CA GLY A 348 6.64 -11.23 -16.50
C GLY A 348 6.19 -9.96 -15.78
N ASP A 349 5.82 -10.07 -14.52
CA ASP A 349 5.34 -8.97 -13.69
C ASP A 349 6.52 -8.16 -13.12
N LYS A 350 6.80 -7.03 -13.73
CA LYS A 350 7.87 -6.13 -13.31
C LYS A 350 7.58 -5.38 -12.00
N ASN A 351 6.33 -5.40 -11.53
CA ASN A 351 5.85 -4.63 -10.38
C ASN A 351 5.64 -5.49 -9.13
N TYR A 352 5.97 -6.79 -9.19
CA TYR A 352 5.81 -7.73 -8.07
C TYR A 352 4.38 -7.77 -7.49
N ASN A 353 3.37 -7.64 -8.35
CA ASN A 353 1.96 -7.66 -7.96
C ASN A 353 1.36 -9.06 -7.97
N SER A 354 2.16 -10.08 -8.30
CA SER A 354 1.74 -11.47 -8.41
C SER A 354 2.44 -12.35 -7.39
N ILE A 355 1.68 -13.27 -6.79
CA ILE A 355 2.21 -14.28 -5.87
C ILE A 355 1.79 -15.69 -6.29
N GLY A 356 2.64 -16.67 -6.00
CA GLY A 356 2.36 -18.09 -6.17
C GLY A 356 1.75 -18.76 -4.94
N GLN A 357 1.85 -20.09 -4.89
CA GLN A 357 1.44 -20.88 -3.73
C GLN A 357 2.42 -20.71 -2.56
N ASP A 358 3.71 -20.62 -2.84
CA ASP A 358 4.77 -20.42 -1.88
C ASP A 358 5.33 -18.99 -2.08
N ALA A 359 4.77 -18.03 -1.39
CA ALA A 359 5.13 -16.63 -1.56
C ALA A 359 5.66 -16.01 -0.26
N PRO A 360 6.76 -15.25 -0.30
CA PRO A 360 7.29 -14.61 0.89
C PRO A 360 6.44 -13.42 1.35
N LEU A 361 6.19 -13.35 2.65
CA LEU A 361 5.70 -12.17 3.34
C LEU A 361 6.90 -11.34 3.79
N PHE A 362 7.00 -10.11 3.31
CA PHE A 362 7.95 -9.13 3.82
C PHE A 362 7.29 -8.32 4.95
N TRP A 363 8.06 -7.96 5.95
CA TRP A 363 7.59 -7.14 7.05
C TRP A 363 8.76 -6.42 7.71
N ALA A 364 8.51 -5.28 8.32
CA ALA A 364 9.51 -4.59 9.11
C ALA A 364 9.28 -4.85 10.60
N SER A 365 10.36 -4.87 11.37
CA SER A 365 10.32 -4.90 12.82
C SER A 365 10.78 -3.58 13.39
N ILE A 366 10.18 -3.20 14.53
CA ILE A 366 10.73 -2.18 15.41
C ILE A 366 11.47 -2.92 16.51
N GLY A 367 12.75 -2.57 16.76
CA GLY A 367 13.54 -3.07 17.87
C GLY A 367 13.17 -2.37 19.19
N HIS A 368 13.85 -2.75 20.28
CA HIS A 368 13.64 -2.12 21.60
C HIS A 368 13.92 -0.62 21.61
N SER A 369 14.79 -0.16 20.72
CA SER A 369 15.03 1.26 20.46
C SER A 369 15.01 1.51 18.96
N PRO A 370 14.07 2.30 18.43
CA PRO A 370 14.02 2.63 17.02
C PRO A 370 15.26 3.42 16.56
N TYR A 371 15.98 4.04 17.48
CA TYR A 371 17.17 4.86 17.18
C TYR A 371 18.48 4.10 17.34
N THR A 372 18.57 3.11 18.23
CA THR A 372 19.81 2.37 18.52
C THR A 372 19.84 0.97 17.94
N ASP A 373 18.70 0.25 17.99
CA ASP A 373 18.60 -1.13 17.46
C ASP A 373 18.10 -1.15 16.02
N GLY A 374 17.59 -0.01 15.55
CA GLY A 374 17.10 0.19 14.21
C GLY A 374 15.88 -0.66 13.87
N ARG A 375 15.36 -0.42 12.67
CA ARG A 375 14.33 -1.27 12.07
C ARG A 375 14.99 -2.28 11.14
N ARG A 376 14.37 -3.43 10.98
CA ARG A 376 14.83 -4.48 10.06
C ARG A 376 13.71 -4.86 9.12
N VAL A 377 14.07 -5.13 7.88
CA VAL A 377 13.19 -5.79 6.92
C VAL A 377 13.45 -7.29 7.00
N TRP A 378 12.39 -8.03 7.20
CA TRP A 378 12.38 -9.48 7.25
C TRP A 378 11.60 -10.03 6.07
N SER A 379 11.90 -11.27 5.70
CA SER A 379 11.12 -12.07 4.77
C SER A 379 10.81 -13.41 5.42
N THR A 380 9.54 -13.78 5.48
CA THR A 380 9.08 -15.10 5.95
C THR A 380 8.47 -15.85 4.79
N PRO A 381 8.99 -17.04 4.43
CA PRO A 381 8.32 -17.88 3.43
C PRO A 381 6.95 -18.32 3.96
N MET A 382 5.90 -18.13 3.16
CA MET A 382 4.53 -18.51 3.49
C MET A 382 4.00 -19.50 2.46
N HIS A 383 3.17 -20.42 2.91
CA HIS A 383 2.46 -21.40 2.08
C HIS A 383 0.96 -21.11 2.11
N TYR A 384 0.36 -21.05 0.93
CA TYR A 384 -1.08 -20.80 0.73
C TYR A 384 -1.75 -22.10 0.27
N GLU A 385 -2.83 -22.47 0.94
CA GLU A 385 -3.62 -23.68 0.62
C GLU A 385 -5.12 -23.35 0.55
N ARG A 386 -5.83 -24.06 -0.36
CA ARG A 386 -7.28 -23.88 -0.61
C ARG A 386 -8.05 -25.14 -0.25
#